data_3c81ec11fa834382d256b5ef4133a781
#
_entry.id   3c81ec11fa834382d256b5ef4133a781
#
_cell.length_a   1.000
_cell.length_b   1.000
_cell.length_c   1.000
_cell.angle_alpha   90.00
_cell.angle_beta   90.00
_cell.angle_gamma   90.00
#
_symmetry.space_group_name_H-M   'P 1'
#
loop_
_entity.id
_entity.type
_entity.pdbx_description
1 polymer ?
#
loop_
_entity_poly.entity_id
_entity_poly.type
_entity_poly.pdbx_seq_one_letter_code
_entity_poly.pdbx_strand_id
1 'polypeptide(L)'
;KGLNQSVALAKSGIDTWHAGNIGEDGEFLAEILQKAGAHTDFISRLPGRNGHAIIQKQPNGQNCILLYGGSNRQNTRTQVDEVLSHFEKGDYLILQNEINEIAYIMERAHEKGMIIVLNPSPMDEKIFTYPLEYVDYFLLNEIEAKDLTGFDVCTEKEGIETDALLDAVCSHFPNSKVVLTLGEYGSIY
;
A
#
# COMPACT_ATOMS: atom_id res chain seq x y z
N LYS A 1 0.06 2.19 7.16
CA LYS A 1 0.32 2.89 5.88
C LYS A 1 -0.99 3.34 5.23
N GLY A 2 -1.94 2.45 4.99
CA GLY A 2 -3.21 2.74 4.31
C GLY A 2 -3.98 3.90 4.93
N LEU A 3 -4.13 3.95 6.25
CA LEU A 3 -4.78 5.06 6.93
C LEU A 3 -4.10 6.42 6.62
N ASN A 4 -2.77 6.47 6.64
CA ASN A 4 -2.03 7.69 6.34
C ASN A 4 -2.25 8.16 4.90
N GLN A 5 -2.30 7.23 3.94
CA GLN A 5 -2.59 7.55 2.55
C GLN A 5 -4.02 8.07 2.37
N SER A 6 -5.02 7.43 2.99
CA SER A 6 -6.40 7.90 2.94
C SER A 6 -6.57 9.29 3.56
N VAL A 7 -5.89 9.57 4.68
CA VAL A 7 -5.87 10.91 5.29
C VAL A 7 -5.24 11.95 4.36
N ALA A 8 -4.13 11.60 3.69
CA ALA A 8 -3.46 12.51 2.76
C ALA A 8 -4.33 12.82 1.54
N LEU A 9 -4.96 11.81 0.96
CA LEU A 9 -5.85 11.95 -0.19
C LEU A 9 -7.08 12.79 0.15
N ALA A 10 -7.77 12.49 1.25
CA ALA A 10 -8.93 13.25 1.69
C ALA A 10 -8.57 14.72 1.96
N LYS A 11 -7.43 15.00 2.63
CA LYS A 11 -6.95 16.37 2.85
C LYS A 11 -6.55 17.09 1.57
N SER A 12 -6.19 16.39 0.51
CA SER A 12 -5.92 16.99 -0.81
C SER A 12 -7.21 17.27 -1.61
N GLY A 13 -8.38 16.94 -1.05
CA GLY A 13 -9.68 17.18 -1.68
C GLY A 13 -10.14 16.04 -2.60
N ILE A 14 -9.48 14.90 -2.58
CA ILE A 14 -9.90 13.71 -3.33
C ILE A 14 -10.97 12.99 -2.53
N ASP A 15 -12.10 12.68 -3.19
CA ASP A 15 -13.15 11.87 -2.60
C ASP A 15 -12.64 10.46 -2.32
N THR A 16 -12.56 10.10 -1.03
CA THR A 16 -11.77 8.96 -0.57
C THR A 16 -12.56 8.08 0.39
N TRP A 17 -12.73 6.81 0.06
CA TRP A 17 -13.28 5.77 0.93
C TRP A 17 -12.15 4.93 1.53
N HIS A 18 -12.22 4.71 2.84
CA HIS A 18 -11.31 3.79 3.51
C HIS A 18 -12.03 2.49 3.83
N ALA A 19 -11.55 1.39 3.27
CA ALA A 19 -12.09 0.05 3.54
C ALA A 19 -11.10 -0.77 4.39
N GLY A 20 -11.64 -1.55 5.33
CA GLY A 20 -10.84 -2.44 6.17
C GLY A 20 -11.51 -2.77 7.49
N ASN A 21 -10.72 -3.32 8.41
CA ASN A 21 -11.21 -3.76 9.70
C ASN A 21 -10.50 -3.05 10.85
N ILE A 22 -11.25 -2.65 11.87
CA ILE A 22 -10.71 -2.18 13.14
C ILE A 22 -11.14 -3.12 14.27
N GLY A 23 -10.29 -3.24 15.28
CA GLY A 23 -10.59 -3.95 16.53
C GLY A 23 -11.25 -3.04 17.56
N GLU A 24 -11.52 -3.57 18.76
CA GLU A 24 -12.16 -2.86 19.88
C GLU A 24 -11.40 -1.60 20.33
N ASP A 25 -10.09 -1.57 20.12
CA ASP A 25 -9.20 -0.45 20.45
C ASP A 25 -8.96 0.49 19.28
N GLY A 26 -9.74 0.37 18.17
CA GLY A 26 -9.48 1.04 16.89
C GLY A 26 -10.38 2.21 16.53
N GLU A 27 -11.37 2.56 17.31
CA GLU A 27 -12.35 3.57 16.93
C GLU A 27 -11.73 4.93 16.63
N PHE A 28 -10.67 5.30 17.34
CA PHE A 28 -9.94 6.55 17.08
C PHE A 28 -9.37 6.65 15.66
N LEU A 29 -9.12 5.52 14.99
CA LEU A 29 -8.65 5.49 13.59
C LEU A 29 -9.76 5.93 12.62
N ALA A 30 -10.98 5.44 12.84
CA ALA A 30 -12.15 5.88 12.07
C ALA A 30 -12.43 7.37 12.29
N GLU A 31 -12.32 7.86 13.55
CA GLU A 31 -12.48 9.28 13.84
C GLU A 31 -11.42 10.16 13.14
N ILE A 32 -10.17 9.72 13.07
CA ILE A 32 -9.10 10.43 12.36
C ILE A 32 -9.44 10.55 10.87
N LEU A 33 -9.90 9.47 10.25
CA LEU A 33 -10.31 9.45 8.85
C LEU A 33 -11.48 10.41 8.59
N GLN A 34 -12.53 10.34 9.40
CA GLN A 34 -13.69 11.23 9.28
C GLN A 34 -13.30 12.71 9.45
N LYS A 35 -12.45 13.03 10.44
CA LYS A 35 -11.93 14.40 10.63
C LYS A 35 -11.09 14.88 9.45
N ALA A 36 -10.47 13.97 8.71
CA ALA A 36 -9.74 14.31 7.49
C ALA A 36 -10.64 14.47 6.26
N GLY A 37 -11.92 14.07 6.35
CA GLY A 37 -12.87 14.11 5.26
C GLY A 37 -13.00 12.82 4.46
N ALA A 38 -12.39 11.72 4.92
CA ALA A 38 -12.55 10.41 4.29
C ALA A 38 -13.85 9.72 4.73
N HIS A 39 -14.49 9.01 3.81
CA HIS A 39 -15.63 8.15 4.08
C HIS A 39 -15.18 6.86 4.79
N THR A 40 -15.94 6.45 5.80
CA THR A 40 -15.61 5.30 6.68
C THR A 40 -16.68 4.22 6.66
N ASP A 41 -17.59 4.26 5.69
CA ASP A 41 -18.72 3.34 5.57
C ASP A 41 -18.30 1.88 5.42
N PHE A 42 -17.11 1.65 4.86
CA PHE A 42 -16.54 0.33 4.64
C PHE A 42 -15.56 -0.13 5.72
N ILE A 43 -15.58 0.52 6.89
CA ILE A 43 -14.81 0.08 8.06
C ILE A 43 -15.66 -0.86 8.91
N SER A 44 -15.28 -2.12 8.96
CA SER A 44 -15.91 -3.12 9.84
C SER A 44 -15.26 -3.13 11.23
N ARG A 45 -16.09 -3.31 12.24
CA ARG A 45 -15.66 -3.41 13.64
C ARG A 45 -15.67 -4.87 14.06
N LEU A 46 -14.51 -5.40 14.39
CA LEU A 46 -14.33 -6.80 14.75
C LEU A 46 -13.91 -6.96 16.22
N PRO A 47 -14.23 -8.10 16.85
CA PRO A 47 -13.71 -8.37 18.18
C PRO A 47 -12.19 -8.53 18.15
N GLY A 48 -11.54 -8.22 19.28
CA GLY A 48 -10.08 -8.30 19.42
C GLY A 48 -9.36 -6.98 19.13
N ARG A 49 -8.06 -7.05 18.94
CA ARG A 49 -7.21 -5.87 18.81
C ARG A 49 -6.91 -5.49 17.37
N ASN A 50 -6.68 -4.20 17.17
CA ASN A 50 -6.14 -3.68 15.93
C ASN A 50 -4.78 -4.28 15.59
N GLY A 51 -4.46 -4.25 14.29
CA GLY A 51 -3.09 -4.35 13.84
C GLY A 51 -2.24 -3.20 14.39
N HIS A 52 -1.05 -3.53 14.92
CA HIS A 52 -0.14 -2.51 15.47
C HIS A 52 1.31 -2.90 15.26
N ALA A 53 2.18 -1.90 15.35
CA ALA A 53 3.62 -2.06 15.28
C ALA A 53 4.28 -1.59 16.59
N ILE A 54 5.22 -2.38 17.12
CA ILE A 54 6.09 -1.99 18.22
C ILE A 54 7.44 -1.66 17.61
N ILE A 55 7.84 -0.41 17.70
CA ILE A 55 9.10 0.08 17.13
C ILE A 55 10.10 0.30 18.26
N GLN A 56 11.15 -0.51 18.28
CA GLN A 56 12.28 -0.34 19.18
C GLN A 56 13.39 0.41 18.46
N LYS A 57 13.82 1.54 19.02
CA LYS A 57 14.91 2.35 18.48
C LYS A 57 16.12 2.27 19.37
N GLN A 58 17.29 2.05 18.78
CA GLN A 58 18.56 2.12 19.46
C GLN A 58 19.16 3.53 19.38
N PRO A 59 20.04 3.93 20.32
CA PRO A 59 20.70 5.24 20.29
C PRO A 59 21.51 5.52 19.00
N ASN A 60 21.97 4.45 18.32
CA ASN A 60 22.70 4.53 17.06
C ASN A 60 21.78 4.71 15.82
N GLY A 61 20.46 4.87 16.02
CA GLY A 61 19.48 5.06 14.96
C GLY A 61 18.92 3.74 14.36
N GLN A 62 19.47 2.59 14.68
CA GLN A 62 18.90 1.32 14.26
C GLN A 62 17.52 1.09 14.88
N ASN A 63 16.62 0.45 14.15
CA ASN A 63 15.30 0.09 14.66
C ASN A 63 14.99 -1.40 14.42
N CYS A 64 14.12 -1.93 15.27
CA CYS A 64 13.50 -3.23 15.11
C CYS A 64 11.99 -3.01 15.17
N ILE A 65 11.27 -3.55 14.21
CA ILE A 65 9.82 -3.39 14.11
C ILE A 65 9.17 -4.76 14.27
N LEU A 66 8.38 -4.92 15.33
CA LEU A 66 7.55 -6.08 15.55
C LEU A 66 6.12 -5.76 15.11
N LEU A 67 5.58 -6.54 14.17
CA LEU A 67 4.25 -6.35 13.61
C LEU A 67 3.27 -7.37 14.21
N TYR A 68 2.12 -6.88 14.66
CA TYR A 68 0.96 -7.70 14.97
C TYR A 68 -0.17 -7.35 13.99
N GLY A 69 -0.62 -8.34 13.21
CA GLY A 69 -1.60 -8.11 12.14
C GLY A 69 -3.01 -7.76 12.64
N GLY A 70 -3.47 -8.39 13.74
CA GLY A 70 -4.76 -8.14 14.37
C GLY A 70 -5.91 -8.13 13.35
N SER A 71 -6.80 -7.15 13.48
CA SER A 71 -7.94 -6.95 12.58
C SER A 71 -7.55 -6.80 11.10
N ASN A 72 -6.34 -6.30 10.78
CA ASN A 72 -5.86 -6.15 9.40
C ASN A 72 -5.77 -7.48 8.64
N ARG A 73 -5.68 -8.61 9.34
CA ARG A 73 -5.59 -9.95 8.75
C ARG A 73 -6.92 -10.72 8.77
N GLN A 74 -8.03 -10.01 8.95
CA GLN A 74 -9.37 -10.62 9.07
C GLN A 74 -10.33 -10.18 7.95
N ASN A 75 -9.81 -9.66 6.84
CA ASN A 75 -10.64 -9.38 5.68
C ASN A 75 -11.16 -10.68 5.09
N THR A 76 -12.41 -10.69 4.67
CA THR A 76 -13.04 -11.84 3.99
C THR A 76 -13.32 -11.48 2.54
N ARG A 77 -13.35 -12.49 1.66
CA ARG A 77 -13.70 -12.29 0.25
C ARG A 77 -15.11 -11.71 0.07
N THR A 78 -16.06 -12.12 0.91
CA THR A 78 -17.41 -11.54 0.92
C THR A 78 -17.38 -10.04 1.21
N GLN A 79 -16.60 -9.60 2.20
CA GLN A 79 -16.42 -8.18 2.50
C GLN A 79 -15.77 -7.45 1.32
N VAL A 80 -14.77 -8.05 0.69
CA VAL A 80 -14.11 -7.49 -0.50
C VAL A 80 -15.12 -7.29 -1.63
N ASP A 81 -15.92 -8.32 -1.95
CA ASP A 81 -16.91 -8.24 -3.03
C ASP A 81 -17.99 -7.19 -2.73
N GLU A 82 -18.44 -7.09 -1.48
CA GLU A 82 -19.38 -6.07 -1.04
C GLU A 82 -18.80 -4.65 -1.25
N VAL A 83 -17.60 -4.40 -0.73
CA VAL A 83 -16.93 -3.10 -0.89
C VAL A 83 -16.76 -2.75 -2.37
N LEU A 84 -16.17 -3.65 -3.15
CA LEU A 84 -15.92 -3.40 -4.56
C LEU A 84 -17.22 -3.23 -5.37
N SER A 85 -18.37 -3.74 -4.89
CA SER A 85 -19.66 -3.55 -5.59
C SER A 85 -20.07 -2.09 -5.72
N HIS A 86 -19.59 -1.22 -4.83
CA HIS A 86 -19.90 0.21 -4.80
C HIS A 86 -19.00 1.08 -5.71
N PHE A 87 -18.00 0.48 -6.35
CA PHE A 87 -17.08 1.19 -7.23
C PHE A 87 -17.24 0.76 -8.68
N GLU A 88 -16.76 1.60 -9.60
CA GLU A 88 -16.96 1.42 -11.04
C GLU A 88 -15.61 1.38 -11.79
N LYS A 89 -15.71 1.10 -13.09
CA LYS A 89 -14.56 1.17 -14.00
C LYS A 89 -13.97 2.58 -13.98
N GLY A 90 -12.65 2.65 -13.78
CA GLY A 90 -11.89 3.90 -13.73
C GLY A 90 -11.72 4.47 -12.33
N ASP A 91 -12.41 3.93 -11.32
CA ASP A 91 -12.13 4.26 -9.93
C ASP A 91 -10.74 3.72 -9.52
N TYR A 92 -10.10 4.42 -8.58
CA TYR A 92 -8.77 4.06 -8.10
C TYR A 92 -8.85 3.17 -6.87
N LEU A 93 -8.13 2.06 -6.90
CA LEU A 93 -7.88 1.19 -5.75
C LEU A 93 -6.42 1.35 -5.30
N ILE A 94 -6.20 1.79 -4.07
CA ILE A 94 -4.86 1.99 -3.52
C ILE A 94 -4.58 0.92 -2.47
N LEU A 95 -3.56 0.12 -2.69
CA LEU A 95 -3.19 -1.02 -1.85
C LEU A 95 -1.77 -0.88 -1.27
N GLN A 96 -1.58 -1.51 -0.12
CA GLN A 96 -0.28 -1.75 0.51
C GLN A 96 -0.22 -3.21 0.97
N ASN A 97 0.96 -3.70 1.37
CA ASN A 97 1.10 -5.10 1.81
C ASN A 97 0.85 -5.27 3.34
N GLU A 98 -0.22 -4.67 3.88
CA GLU A 98 -0.50 -4.71 5.32
C GLU A 98 -1.71 -5.58 5.70
N ILE A 99 -2.55 -5.95 4.72
CA ILE A 99 -3.78 -6.74 4.94
C ILE A 99 -3.67 -8.13 4.32
N ASN A 100 -4.67 -8.98 4.54
CA ASN A 100 -4.80 -10.24 3.81
C ASN A 100 -5.70 -10.07 2.56
N GLU A 101 -5.85 -11.12 1.76
CA GLU A 101 -6.66 -11.19 0.52
C GLU A 101 -6.23 -10.22 -0.59
N ILE A 102 -5.01 -9.68 -0.57
CA ILE A 102 -4.56 -8.67 -1.56
C ILE A 102 -4.64 -9.18 -2.99
N ALA A 103 -4.18 -10.42 -3.25
CA ALA A 103 -4.28 -11.01 -4.59
C ALA A 103 -5.73 -11.05 -5.08
N TYR A 104 -6.66 -11.51 -4.22
CA TYR A 104 -8.08 -11.54 -4.55
C TYR A 104 -8.66 -10.14 -4.79
N ILE A 105 -8.29 -9.16 -3.97
CA ILE A 105 -8.72 -7.77 -4.14
C ILE A 105 -8.26 -7.24 -5.51
N MET A 106 -7.00 -7.50 -5.88
CA MET A 106 -6.43 -7.07 -7.17
C MET A 106 -7.15 -7.74 -8.36
N GLU A 107 -7.40 -9.05 -8.29
CA GLU A 107 -8.14 -9.79 -9.32
C GLU A 107 -9.53 -9.18 -9.53
N ARG A 108 -10.28 -8.99 -8.44
CA ARG A 108 -11.65 -8.46 -8.51
C ARG A 108 -11.70 -7.00 -9.01
N ALA A 109 -10.75 -6.17 -8.58
CA ALA A 109 -10.65 -4.79 -9.05
C ALA A 109 -10.29 -4.72 -10.53
N HIS A 110 -9.34 -5.56 -10.98
CA HIS A 110 -8.97 -5.67 -12.40
C HIS A 110 -10.15 -6.10 -13.27
N GLU A 111 -10.92 -7.12 -12.85
CA GLU A 111 -12.13 -7.56 -13.56
C GLU A 111 -13.17 -6.45 -13.71
N LYS A 112 -13.25 -5.53 -12.74
CA LYS A 112 -14.12 -4.35 -12.81
C LYS A 112 -13.55 -3.22 -13.65
N GLY A 113 -12.29 -3.28 -14.04
CA GLY A 113 -11.58 -2.23 -14.77
C GLY A 113 -11.23 -1.02 -13.89
N MET A 114 -11.07 -1.23 -12.58
CA MET A 114 -10.52 -0.22 -11.66
C MET A 114 -9.03 0.00 -11.94
N ILE A 115 -8.53 1.15 -11.56
CA ILE A 115 -7.11 1.51 -11.67
C ILE A 115 -6.40 1.12 -10.37
N ILE A 116 -5.46 0.19 -10.46
CA ILE A 116 -4.76 -0.38 -9.30
C ILE A 116 -3.46 0.36 -9.04
N VAL A 117 -3.33 0.93 -7.85
CA VAL A 117 -2.13 1.60 -7.34
C VAL A 117 -1.57 0.76 -6.19
N LEU A 118 -0.34 0.27 -6.32
CA LEU A 118 0.29 -0.56 -5.31
C LEU A 118 1.55 0.10 -4.72
N ASN A 119 1.55 0.25 -3.39
CA ASN A 119 2.77 0.42 -2.62
C ASN A 119 3.07 -0.92 -1.92
N PRO A 120 4.08 -1.70 -2.34
CA PRO A 120 4.28 -3.09 -1.87
C PRO A 120 4.85 -3.18 -0.44
N SER A 121 4.89 -2.09 0.28
CA SER A 121 5.45 -2.04 1.63
C SER A 121 4.44 -2.49 2.72
N PRO A 122 4.88 -3.26 3.74
CA PRO A 122 6.22 -3.82 3.90
C PRO A 122 6.52 -4.89 2.87
N MET A 123 7.74 -4.85 2.29
CA MET A 123 8.17 -5.83 1.30
C MET A 123 8.40 -7.18 1.96
N ASP A 124 7.80 -8.23 1.42
CA ASP A 124 8.03 -9.63 1.80
C ASP A 124 7.82 -10.55 0.58
N GLU A 125 8.14 -11.84 0.73
CA GLU A 125 8.06 -12.82 -0.37
C GLU A 125 6.64 -13.00 -0.92
N LYS A 126 5.60 -12.63 -0.19
CA LYS A 126 4.21 -12.75 -0.64
C LYS A 126 3.89 -11.83 -1.81
N ILE A 127 4.60 -10.71 -1.94
CA ILE A 127 4.43 -9.78 -3.07
C ILE A 127 4.54 -10.51 -4.40
N PHE A 128 5.46 -11.46 -4.52
CA PHE A 128 5.67 -12.24 -5.75
C PHE A 128 4.55 -13.26 -6.04
N THR A 129 3.59 -13.42 -5.12
CA THR A 129 2.39 -14.24 -5.34
C THR A 129 1.19 -13.42 -5.80
N TYR A 130 1.32 -12.10 -5.87
CA TYR A 130 0.24 -11.22 -6.31
C TYR A 130 0.25 -11.07 -7.84
N PRO A 131 -0.90 -10.82 -8.46
CA PRO A 131 -0.99 -10.56 -9.89
C PRO A 131 -0.47 -9.15 -10.22
N LEU A 132 0.86 -8.96 -10.14
CA LEU A 132 1.53 -7.67 -10.30
C LEU A 132 1.34 -7.08 -11.70
N GLU A 133 1.03 -7.90 -12.69
CA GLU A 133 0.67 -7.49 -14.05
C GLU A 133 -0.63 -6.67 -14.13
N TYR A 134 -1.46 -6.67 -13.08
CA TYR A 134 -2.68 -5.87 -12.99
C TYR A 134 -2.46 -4.48 -12.37
N VAL A 135 -1.24 -4.20 -11.93
CA VAL A 135 -0.90 -2.90 -11.31
C VAL A 135 -0.71 -1.84 -12.39
N ASP A 136 -1.50 -0.78 -12.32
CA ASP A 136 -1.37 0.38 -13.20
C ASP A 136 -0.30 1.37 -12.73
N TYR A 137 -0.14 1.50 -11.39
CA TYR A 137 0.83 2.42 -10.79
C TYR A 137 1.56 1.75 -9.63
N PHE A 138 2.88 1.71 -9.70
CA PHE A 138 3.74 1.38 -8.57
C PHE A 138 4.22 2.63 -7.84
N LEU A 139 4.11 2.63 -6.51
CA LEU A 139 4.69 3.62 -5.62
C LEU A 139 5.79 2.94 -4.80
N LEU A 140 7.04 3.13 -5.19
CA LEU A 140 8.20 2.40 -4.67
C LEU A 140 9.21 3.35 -4.04
N ASN A 141 9.96 2.86 -3.07
CA ASN A 141 11.26 3.43 -2.74
C ASN A 141 12.38 2.62 -3.43
N GLU A 142 13.63 3.06 -3.28
CA GLU A 142 14.78 2.44 -3.94
C GLU A 142 14.97 0.97 -3.52
N ILE A 143 14.69 0.64 -2.25
CA ILE A 143 14.82 -0.71 -1.71
C ILE A 143 13.75 -1.61 -2.31
N GLU A 144 12.50 -1.17 -2.31
CA GLU A 144 11.37 -1.91 -2.87
C GLU A 144 11.55 -2.13 -4.39
N ALA A 145 12.03 -1.12 -5.11
CA ALA A 145 12.32 -1.23 -6.55
C ALA A 145 13.42 -2.26 -6.84
N LYS A 146 14.48 -2.25 -6.03
CA LYS A 146 15.56 -3.23 -6.10
C LYS A 146 15.04 -4.65 -5.81
N ASP A 147 14.27 -4.82 -4.74
CA ASP A 147 13.73 -6.12 -4.35
C ASP A 147 12.79 -6.70 -5.41
N LEU A 148 11.97 -5.85 -6.05
CA LEU A 148 11.03 -6.27 -7.10
C LEU A 148 11.73 -6.69 -8.40
N THR A 149 12.82 -6.03 -8.75
CA THR A 149 13.48 -6.24 -10.06
C THR A 149 14.72 -7.13 -9.98
N GLY A 150 15.28 -7.31 -8.76
CA GLY A 150 16.59 -7.92 -8.59
C GLY A 150 17.74 -7.07 -9.13
N PHE A 151 17.47 -5.81 -9.52
CA PHE A 151 18.47 -4.90 -10.06
C PHE A 151 19.44 -4.49 -8.95
N ASP A 152 20.70 -4.92 -9.05
CA ASP A 152 21.73 -4.57 -8.09
C ASP A 152 22.36 -3.22 -8.48
N VAL A 153 21.89 -2.16 -7.82
CA VAL A 153 22.58 -0.86 -7.92
C VAL A 153 23.89 -1.01 -7.17
N CYS A 154 25.01 -1.04 -7.90
CA CYS A 154 26.32 -0.99 -7.29
C CYS A 154 26.43 0.30 -6.47
N THR A 155 26.35 0.18 -5.15
CA THR A 155 26.45 1.28 -4.19
C THR A 155 27.92 1.67 -3.95
N GLU A 156 28.72 1.82 -5.00
CA GLU A 156 30.06 2.40 -4.91
C GLU A 156 30.04 3.83 -5.42
N LYS A 157 29.93 4.74 -4.44
CA LYS A 157 30.27 6.17 -4.49
C LYS A 157 29.65 6.99 -5.64
N GLU A 158 28.85 7.99 -5.20
CA GLU A 158 28.31 9.11 -5.97
C GLU A 158 27.04 8.82 -6.80
N GLY A 159 25.90 8.92 -6.11
CA GLY A 159 24.58 9.00 -6.73
C GLY A 159 24.04 7.62 -7.12
N ILE A 160 22.95 7.26 -6.49
CA ILE A 160 22.10 6.18 -7.01
C ILE A 160 21.83 6.54 -8.47
N GLU A 161 22.13 5.64 -9.41
CA GLU A 161 21.66 5.78 -10.80
C GLU A 161 20.14 5.58 -10.80
N THR A 162 19.43 6.60 -10.31
CA THR A 162 17.98 6.59 -10.11
C THR A 162 17.23 6.33 -11.40
N ASP A 163 17.75 6.87 -12.50
CA ASP A 163 17.19 6.67 -13.84
C ASP A 163 17.33 5.21 -14.28
N ALA A 164 18.48 4.59 -14.03
CA ALA A 164 18.69 3.18 -14.35
C ALA A 164 17.79 2.25 -13.51
N LEU A 165 17.55 2.58 -12.24
CA LEU A 165 16.63 1.83 -11.39
C LEU A 165 15.17 2.01 -11.85
N LEU A 166 14.77 3.23 -12.21
CA LEU A 166 13.45 3.51 -12.79
C LEU A 166 13.25 2.72 -14.08
N ASP A 167 14.24 2.76 -15.00
CA ASP A 167 14.22 2.03 -16.26
C ASP A 167 14.12 0.50 -16.05
N ALA A 168 14.80 -0.03 -15.02
CA ALA A 168 14.71 -1.44 -14.66
C ALA A 168 13.30 -1.83 -14.23
N VAL A 169 12.64 -1.02 -13.38
CA VAL A 169 11.25 -1.26 -12.96
C VAL A 169 10.30 -1.13 -14.15
N CYS A 170 10.42 -0.09 -14.97
CA CYS A 170 9.59 0.10 -16.16
C CYS A 170 9.76 -1.04 -17.18
N SER A 171 10.97 -1.56 -17.33
CA SER A 171 11.23 -2.72 -18.19
C SER A 171 10.62 -4.01 -17.65
N HIS A 172 10.61 -4.17 -16.32
CA HIS A 172 10.01 -5.32 -15.65
C HIS A 172 8.47 -5.29 -15.69
N PHE A 173 7.87 -4.10 -15.60
CA PHE A 173 6.44 -3.85 -15.63
C PHE A 173 6.05 -2.87 -16.75
N PRO A 174 6.12 -3.26 -18.02
CA PRO A 174 6.01 -2.33 -19.15
C PRO A 174 4.63 -1.69 -19.32
N ASN A 175 3.61 -2.24 -18.67
CA ASN A 175 2.24 -1.70 -18.71
C ASN A 175 1.92 -0.80 -17.51
N SER A 176 2.82 -0.68 -16.55
CA SER A 176 2.62 0.10 -15.34
C SER A 176 3.38 1.42 -15.40
N LYS A 177 2.84 2.42 -14.73
CA LYS A 177 3.56 3.65 -14.42
C LYS A 177 4.24 3.53 -13.07
N VAL A 178 5.41 4.12 -12.92
CA VAL A 178 6.22 3.99 -11.71
C VAL A 178 6.51 5.38 -11.13
N VAL A 179 6.27 5.52 -9.83
CA VAL A 179 6.75 6.65 -9.03
C VAL A 179 7.78 6.11 -8.04
N LEU A 180 9.03 6.52 -8.22
CA LEU A 180 10.13 6.15 -7.34
C LEU A 180 10.41 7.27 -6.36
N THR A 181 10.24 6.99 -5.06
CA THR A 181 10.52 7.94 -3.98
C THR A 181 11.97 7.80 -3.52
N LEU A 182 12.66 8.93 -3.33
CA LEU A 182 14.11 9.03 -3.10
C LEU A 182 14.43 9.73 -1.76
N GLY A 183 13.57 9.58 -0.76
CA GLY A 183 13.74 10.21 0.55
C GLY A 183 13.81 11.72 0.44
N GLU A 184 14.91 12.32 0.92
CA GLU A 184 15.13 13.77 0.89
C GLU A 184 15.36 14.35 -0.52
N TYR A 185 15.66 13.51 -1.51
CA TYR A 185 15.87 13.91 -2.91
C TYR A 185 14.57 13.97 -3.73
N GLY A 186 13.41 13.71 -3.09
CA GLY A 186 12.11 13.84 -3.74
C GLY A 186 11.64 12.56 -4.42
N SER A 187 11.19 12.65 -5.66
CA SER A 187 10.69 11.51 -6.44
C SER A 187 10.85 11.73 -7.94
N ILE A 188 10.94 10.63 -8.67
CA ILE A 188 10.96 10.59 -10.15
C ILE A 188 9.85 9.67 -10.66
N TYR A 189 9.43 9.86 -11.92
CA TYR A 189 8.40 9.05 -12.59
C TYR A 189 8.61 9.04 -14.10
#